data_36be70815fc6fc2632a2ab0c63dc91d7
#
_entry.id   36be70815fc6fc2632a2ab0c63dc91d7
#
_cell.length_a   1.000
_cell.length_b   1.000
_cell.length_c   1.000
_cell.angle_alpha   90.00
_cell.angle_beta   90.00
_cell.angle_gamma   90.00
#
_symmetry.space_group_name_H-M   'P 1'
#
loop_
_entity.id
_entity.type
_entity.pdbx_description
1 polymer ?
#
loop_
_entity_poly.entity_id
_entity_poly.type
_entity_poly.pdbx_seq_one_letter_code
_entity_poly.pdbx_strand_id
1 'polypeptide(L)'
;VTGGDYGWRLVYDTMLKQLTSALKKTMDANKQKAYMENPDATQKKALTIKKKTKFANTAFTMNIDDKTKDWDTENFTEIDVTAQKVYVWCNGKVAFKCRTISGKPVKDRQTRTGAYFIKEHQTHRTLRGDNYATPVNNWVRIMWTGTGFHGAPWQPWSRWSKTLYRSRGSHGCLNLSPSDSKKIYDLTKYREMVFIHY
;
A
#
# COMPACT_ATOMS: atom_id res chain seq x y z
N VAL A 1 -8.22 3.92 2.30
CA VAL A 1 -6.96 3.98 1.54
C VAL A 1 -7.11 3.18 0.26
N THR A 2 -6.75 3.76 -0.88
CA THR A 2 -6.77 3.09 -2.19
C THR A 2 -5.34 2.84 -2.66
N GLY A 3 -5.10 1.69 -3.33
CA GLY A 3 -3.78 1.29 -3.78
C GLY A 3 -3.03 0.37 -2.81
N GLY A 4 -1.79 0.04 -3.15
CA GLY A 4 -0.96 -0.87 -2.37
C GLY A 4 -0.94 -2.29 -2.91
N ASP A 5 -0.33 -3.17 -2.15
CA ASP A 5 -0.21 -4.61 -2.48
C ASP A 5 -0.94 -5.52 -1.49
N TYR A 6 -1.71 -4.90 -0.59
CA TYR A 6 -2.59 -5.58 0.35
C TYR A 6 -4.06 -5.40 -0.01
N GLY A 7 -4.85 -6.40 0.25
CA GLY A 7 -6.31 -6.39 0.14
C GLY A 7 -6.87 -7.47 -0.77
N TRP A 8 -8.14 -7.29 -1.14
CA TRP A 8 -8.89 -8.25 -1.93
C TRP A 8 -8.73 -7.99 -3.42
N ARG A 9 -8.57 -9.04 -4.20
CA ARG A 9 -8.62 -9.01 -5.65
C ARG A 9 -9.70 -9.92 -6.22
N LEU A 10 -10.20 -9.59 -7.39
CA LEU A 10 -11.10 -10.46 -8.12
C LEU A 10 -10.37 -11.73 -8.57
N VAL A 11 -11.06 -12.86 -8.49
CA VAL A 11 -10.58 -14.12 -9.09
C VAL A 11 -11.01 -14.13 -10.54
N TYR A 12 -10.17 -13.58 -11.42
CA TYR A 12 -10.46 -13.30 -12.83
C TYR A 12 -11.03 -14.52 -13.55
N ASP A 13 -10.35 -15.68 -13.54
CA ASP A 13 -10.80 -16.88 -14.27
C ASP A 13 -12.18 -17.38 -13.81
N THR A 14 -12.45 -17.29 -12.50
CA THR A 14 -13.76 -17.67 -11.95
C THR A 14 -14.83 -16.70 -12.41
N MET A 15 -14.53 -15.40 -12.37
CA MET A 15 -15.46 -14.36 -12.82
C MET A 15 -15.75 -14.50 -14.32
N LEU A 16 -14.73 -14.71 -15.14
CA LEU A 16 -14.87 -14.92 -16.57
C LEU A 16 -15.72 -16.16 -16.89
N LYS A 17 -15.46 -17.29 -16.21
CA LYS A 17 -16.29 -18.52 -16.35
C LYS A 17 -17.75 -18.27 -16.00
N GLN A 18 -18.01 -17.57 -14.89
CA GLN A 18 -19.36 -17.22 -14.46
C GLN A 18 -20.07 -16.32 -15.49
N LEU A 19 -19.39 -15.30 -15.99
CA LEU A 19 -19.90 -14.39 -16.99
C LEU A 19 -20.25 -15.13 -18.29
N THR A 20 -19.30 -15.93 -18.79
CA THR A 20 -19.50 -16.73 -20.00
C THR A 20 -20.68 -17.71 -19.84
N SER A 21 -20.80 -18.38 -18.69
CA SER A 21 -21.90 -19.28 -18.40
C SER A 21 -23.24 -18.54 -18.31
N ALA A 22 -23.27 -17.38 -17.68
CA ALA A 22 -24.47 -16.55 -17.59
C ALA A 22 -24.93 -16.09 -18.98
N LEU A 23 -24.01 -15.61 -19.82
CA LEU A 23 -24.31 -15.22 -21.20
C LEU A 23 -24.87 -16.38 -22.02
N LYS A 24 -24.24 -17.56 -21.95
CA LYS A 24 -24.72 -18.77 -22.66
C LYS A 24 -26.11 -19.24 -22.22
N LYS A 25 -26.42 -19.08 -20.93
CA LYS A 25 -27.73 -19.52 -20.38
C LYS A 25 -28.85 -18.53 -20.62
N THR A 26 -28.54 -17.23 -20.66
CA THR A 26 -29.57 -16.19 -20.68
C THR A 26 -29.80 -15.59 -22.06
N MET A 27 -28.88 -15.80 -22.99
CA MET A 27 -28.93 -15.18 -24.32
C MET A 27 -28.62 -16.19 -25.42
N ASP A 28 -29.65 -16.63 -26.15
CA ASP A 28 -29.44 -17.16 -27.48
C ASP A 28 -29.04 -16.03 -28.46
N ALA A 29 -28.63 -16.36 -29.68
CA ALA A 29 -28.12 -15.39 -30.63
C ALA A 29 -29.07 -14.23 -30.91
N ASN A 30 -30.40 -14.49 -30.95
CA ASN A 30 -31.41 -13.45 -31.21
C ASN A 30 -31.57 -12.50 -30.01
N LYS A 31 -31.55 -13.03 -28.80
CA LYS A 31 -31.57 -12.23 -27.55
C LYS A 31 -30.30 -11.42 -27.38
N GLN A 32 -29.13 -11.96 -27.74
CA GLN A 32 -27.89 -11.21 -27.73
C GLN A 32 -27.96 -10.01 -28.67
N LYS A 33 -28.46 -10.19 -29.89
CA LYS A 33 -28.65 -9.10 -30.87
C LYS A 33 -29.60 -8.05 -30.32
N ALA A 34 -30.77 -8.45 -29.83
CA ALA A 34 -31.77 -7.54 -29.27
C ALA A 34 -31.20 -6.77 -28.04
N TYR A 35 -30.41 -7.41 -27.19
CA TYR A 35 -29.76 -6.75 -26.07
C TYR A 35 -28.73 -5.70 -26.49
N MET A 36 -27.95 -5.99 -27.52
CA MET A 36 -26.97 -5.03 -28.06
C MET A 36 -27.61 -3.81 -28.68
N GLU A 37 -28.77 -4.01 -29.32
CA GLU A 37 -29.54 -2.94 -29.96
C GLU A 37 -30.33 -2.09 -28.95
N ASN A 38 -30.89 -2.70 -27.91
CA ASN A 38 -31.69 -2.00 -26.89
C ASN A 38 -31.62 -2.70 -25.51
N PRO A 39 -30.56 -2.49 -24.72
CA PRO A 39 -30.40 -3.11 -23.42
C PRO A 39 -31.35 -2.48 -22.39
N ASP A 40 -32.32 -3.23 -21.92
CA ASP A 40 -33.24 -2.84 -20.85
C ASP A 40 -32.73 -3.27 -19.44
N ALA A 41 -33.43 -2.79 -18.39
CA ALA A 41 -33.06 -3.09 -16.99
C ALA A 41 -33.23 -4.57 -16.65
N THR A 42 -34.19 -5.28 -17.25
CA THR A 42 -34.43 -6.71 -17.00
C THR A 42 -33.31 -7.54 -17.60
N GLN A 43 -32.89 -7.23 -18.80
CA GLN A 43 -31.77 -7.89 -19.46
C GLN A 43 -30.46 -7.61 -18.73
N LYS A 44 -30.24 -6.39 -18.26
CA LYS A 44 -29.07 -6.05 -17.41
C LYS A 44 -29.02 -6.86 -16.12
N LYS A 45 -30.16 -7.08 -15.47
CA LYS A 45 -30.26 -7.89 -14.26
C LYS A 45 -29.88 -9.36 -14.50
N ALA A 46 -30.24 -9.92 -15.65
CA ALA A 46 -29.91 -11.28 -16.02
C ALA A 46 -28.41 -11.56 -16.16
N LEU A 47 -27.60 -10.52 -16.41
CA LEU A 47 -26.15 -10.59 -16.51
C LEU A 47 -25.42 -10.39 -15.17
N THR A 48 -26.15 -10.27 -14.07
CA THR A 48 -25.53 -10.12 -12.75
C THR A 48 -24.88 -11.42 -12.32
N ILE A 49 -23.60 -11.38 -12.01
CA ILE A 49 -22.83 -12.50 -11.48
C ILE A 49 -22.35 -12.20 -10.06
N LYS A 50 -22.21 -13.25 -9.25
CA LYS A 50 -21.67 -13.10 -7.89
C LYS A 50 -20.18 -12.81 -7.95
N LYS A 51 -19.79 -11.66 -7.38
CA LYS A 51 -18.40 -11.28 -7.20
C LYS A 51 -17.67 -12.34 -6.38
N LYS A 52 -16.57 -12.87 -6.91
CA LYS A 52 -15.64 -13.73 -6.16
C LYS A 52 -14.30 -13.03 -6.01
N THR A 53 -13.87 -12.90 -4.78
CA THR A 53 -12.62 -12.27 -4.40
C THR A 53 -11.75 -13.21 -3.60
N LYS A 54 -10.44 -12.98 -3.60
CA LYS A 54 -9.48 -13.58 -2.68
C LYS A 54 -8.47 -12.53 -2.23
N PHE A 55 -7.77 -12.78 -1.14
CA PHE A 55 -6.66 -11.92 -0.77
C PHE A 55 -5.62 -11.86 -1.89
N ALA A 56 -5.15 -10.67 -2.18
CA ALA A 56 -4.06 -10.47 -3.12
C ALA A 56 -2.74 -10.95 -2.53
N ASN A 57 -2.63 -10.91 -1.20
CA ASN A 57 -1.44 -11.30 -0.46
C ASN A 57 -1.85 -11.91 0.88
N THR A 58 -1.25 -13.03 1.26
CA THR A 58 -1.52 -13.78 2.50
C THR A 58 -0.44 -13.59 3.56
N ALA A 59 0.48 -12.66 3.34
CA ALA A 59 1.66 -12.48 4.18
C ALA A 59 1.39 -11.50 5.34
N PHE A 60 0.55 -11.86 6.30
CA PHE A 60 0.28 -11.03 7.49
C PHE A 60 0.91 -11.61 8.73
N THR A 61 1.21 -10.69 9.68
CA THR A 61 1.61 -11.01 11.05
C THR A 61 0.47 -11.54 11.89
N MET A 62 -0.73 -11.50 11.35
CA MET A 62 -1.94 -11.87 12.08
C MET A 62 -2.00 -13.34 12.42
N ASN A 63 -2.58 -13.58 13.58
CA ASN A 63 -3.09 -14.87 13.93
C ASN A 63 -4.19 -15.25 12.93
N ILE A 64 -3.85 -16.13 11.98
CA ILE A 64 -4.71 -16.58 10.88
C ILE A 64 -5.98 -17.27 11.40
N ASP A 65 -6.02 -17.61 12.68
CA ASP A 65 -7.13 -18.29 13.33
C ASP A 65 -8.32 -17.37 13.62
N ASP A 66 -8.13 -16.06 13.66
CA ASP A 66 -9.24 -15.11 13.76
C ASP A 66 -9.77 -14.73 12.36
N LYS A 67 -10.77 -15.50 11.92
CA LYS A 67 -11.44 -15.29 10.62
C LYS A 67 -12.20 -13.97 10.50
N THR A 68 -12.31 -13.19 11.58
CA THR A 68 -13.02 -11.91 11.61
C THR A 68 -12.11 -10.72 11.33
N LYS A 69 -10.80 -10.88 11.54
CA LYS A 69 -9.80 -9.84 11.31
C LYS A 69 -8.87 -10.28 10.20
N ASP A 70 -8.66 -9.46 9.22
CA ASP A 70 -7.81 -9.72 8.08
C ASP A 70 -6.45 -8.99 8.14
N TRP A 71 -6.22 -8.20 9.18
CA TRP A 71 -4.96 -7.53 9.53
C TRP A 71 -4.95 -7.14 11.01
N ASP A 72 -3.76 -6.89 11.57
CA ASP A 72 -3.60 -6.49 12.97
C ASP A 72 -4.03 -5.04 13.16
N THR A 73 -5.21 -4.82 13.73
CA THR A 73 -5.79 -3.50 13.94
C THR A 73 -5.18 -2.73 15.12
N GLU A 74 -4.33 -3.38 15.90
CA GLU A 74 -3.67 -2.81 17.07
C GLU A 74 -2.20 -2.44 16.83
N ASN A 75 -1.56 -3.15 15.88
CA ASN A 75 -0.15 -2.94 15.58
C ASN A 75 0.02 -2.67 14.08
N PHE A 76 0.31 -1.43 13.73
CA PHE A 76 0.51 -0.99 12.35
C PHE A 76 1.22 0.35 12.29
N THR A 77 1.69 0.71 11.11
CA THR A 77 2.30 2.02 10.86
C THR A 77 1.42 2.83 9.91
N GLU A 78 1.15 4.07 10.27
CA GLU A 78 0.39 5.02 9.48
C GLU A 78 1.30 6.15 8.99
N ILE A 79 1.15 6.54 7.73
CA ILE A 79 1.90 7.63 7.11
C ILE A 79 0.94 8.62 6.50
N ASP A 80 0.86 9.80 7.10
CA ASP A 80 0.17 10.97 6.56
C ASP A 80 1.13 11.79 5.70
N VAL A 81 0.99 11.66 4.39
CA VAL A 81 1.83 12.39 3.42
C VAL A 81 1.51 13.88 3.40
N THR A 82 0.28 14.28 3.70
CA THR A 82 -0.10 15.70 3.79
C THR A 82 0.55 16.37 4.99
N ALA A 83 0.51 15.72 6.14
CA ALA A 83 1.12 16.22 7.38
C ALA A 83 2.63 15.95 7.44
N GLN A 84 3.17 15.09 6.57
CA GLN A 84 4.56 14.59 6.61
C GLN A 84 4.90 13.99 7.97
N LYS A 85 4.04 13.08 8.43
CA LYS A 85 4.12 12.42 9.73
C LYS A 85 4.04 10.90 9.57
N VAL A 86 4.71 10.22 10.48
CA VAL A 86 4.61 8.77 10.67
C VAL A 86 4.11 8.52 12.07
N TYR A 87 3.17 7.61 12.21
CA TYR A 87 2.61 7.13 13.46
C TYR A 87 2.81 5.62 13.54
N VAL A 88 3.43 5.15 14.61
CA VAL A 88 3.52 3.71 14.91
C VAL A 88 2.51 3.39 15.99
N TRP A 89 1.58 2.51 15.68
CA TRP A 89 0.55 2.02 16.58
C TRP A 89 1.00 0.70 17.20
N CYS A 90 0.94 0.60 18.51
CA CYS A 90 1.19 -0.61 19.27
C CYS A 90 0.10 -0.80 20.31
N ASN A 91 -0.53 -1.97 20.34
CA ASN A 91 -1.64 -2.29 21.25
C ASN A 91 -2.75 -1.25 21.19
N GLY A 92 -3.15 -0.84 20.01
CA GLY A 92 -4.24 0.11 19.76
C GLY A 92 -3.95 1.56 20.14
N LYS A 93 -2.70 1.91 20.45
CA LYS A 93 -2.28 3.26 20.84
C LYS A 93 -1.09 3.72 20.01
N VAL A 94 -0.99 5.03 19.77
CA VAL A 94 0.19 5.63 19.14
C VAL A 94 1.38 5.53 20.10
N ALA A 95 2.27 4.56 19.85
CA ALA A 95 3.49 4.36 20.63
C ALA A 95 4.60 5.33 20.23
N PHE A 96 4.62 5.74 18.95
CA PHE A 96 5.64 6.67 18.45
C PHE A 96 5.07 7.52 17.32
N LYS A 97 5.54 8.76 17.26
CA LYS A 97 5.20 9.72 16.20
C LYS A 97 6.43 10.52 15.82
N CYS A 98 6.71 10.63 14.53
CA CYS A 98 7.83 11.42 14.03
C CYS A 98 7.50 12.19 12.75
N ARG A 99 8.43 13.05 12.37
CA ARG A 99 8.41 13.77 11.09
C ARG A 99 9.03 12.89 10.00
N THR A 100 8.57 13.08 8.77
CA THR A 100 9.19 12.47 7.59
C THR A 100 9.40 13.50 6.49
N ILE A 101 10.20 13.15 5.50
CA ILE A 101 10.29 13.82 4.21
C ILE A 101 10.05 12.74 3.16
N SER A 102 8.85 12.70 2.62
CA SER A 102 8.41 11.72 1.63
C SER A 102 9.00 11.96 0.24
N GLY A 103 8.60 11.19 -0.72
CA GLY A 103 8.96 11.37 -2.12
C GLY A 103 8.51 12.72 -2.67
N LYS A 104 9.31 13.29 -3.56
CA LYS A 104 8.97 14.53 -4.26
C LYS A 104 7.67 14.33 -5.06
N PRO A 105 6.70 15.26 -5.01
CA PRO A 105 5.40 15.10 -5.65
C PRO A 105 5.47 15.33 -7.17
N VAL A 106 6.27 14.54 -7.85
CA VAL A 106 6.41 14.49 -9.31
C VAL A 106 6.29 13.04 -9.75
N LYS A 107 5.96 12.83 -11.03
CA LYS A 107 5.87 11.50 -11.62
C LYS A 107 7.12 10.67 -11.28
N ASP A 108 6.92 9.42 -10.92
CA ASP A 108 7.94 8.40 -10.60
C ASP A 108 8.76 8.64 -9.30
N ARG A 109 8.54 9.77 -8.59
CA ARG A 109 9.24 10.06 -7.34
C ARG A 109 8.33 10.22 -6.13
N GLN A 110 7.03 10.31 -6.34
CA GLN A 110 6.07 10.46 -5.24
C GLN A 110 5.97 9.16 -4.41
N THR A 111 5.79 9.31 -3.10
CA THR A 111 5.42 8.17 -2.25
C THR A 111 4.01 7.73 -2.61
N ARG A 112 3.85 6.47 -3.02
CA ARG A 112 2.56 5.93 -3.47
C ARG A 112 1.69 5.63 -2.27
N THR A 113 0.47 6.16 -2.26
CA THR A 113 -0.54 5.82 -1.26
C THR A 113 -1.02 4.38 -1.42
N GLY A 114 -1.52 3.80 -0.33
CA GLY A 114 -2.04 2.44 -0.36
C GLY A 114 -1.89 1.72 0.97
N ALA A 115 -2.38 0.49 1.00
CA ALA A 115 -2.16 -0.46 2.09
C ALA A 115 -1.06 -1.43 1.70
N TYR A 116 -0.03 -1.49 2.51
CA TYR A 116 1.19 -2.28 2.30
C TYR A 116 1.51 -3.08 3.56
N PHE A 117 2.62 -3.78 3.53
CA PHE A 117 3.21 -4.42 4.71
C PHE A 117 4.73 -4.36 4.63
N ILE A 118 5.38 -4.46 5.78
CA ILE A 118 6.84 -4.44 5.90
C ILE A 118 7.43 -5.72 5.34
N LYS A 119 8.38 -5.59 4.40
CA LYS A 119 8.98 -6.68 3.62
C LYS A 119 10.39 -7.03 4.01
N GLU A 120 11.12 -6.09 4.61
CA GLU A 120 12.50 -6.28 5.05
C GLU A 120 12.84 -5.34 6.20
N HIS A 121 13.71 -5.81 7.09
CA HIS A 121 14.42 -5.02 8.09
C HIS A 121 15.92 -5.26 7.92
N GLN A 122 16.68 -4.20 7.70
CA GLN A 122 18.13 -4.27 7.57
C GLN A 122 18.78 -3.09 8.34
N THR A 123 19.75 -3.37 9.18
CA THR A 123 20.47 -2.32 9.92
C THR A 123 21.21 -1.38 8.98
N HIS A 124 21.73 -1.92 7.88
CA HIS A 124 22.47 -1.17 6.84
C HIS A 124 22.04 -1.65 5.48
N ARG A 125 21.91 -0.71 4.55
CA ARG A 125 21.65 -1.00 3.14
C ARG A 125 22.24 0.08 2.25
N THR A 126 22.71 -0.29 1.05
CA THR A 126 23.00 0.67 -0.01
C THR A 126 21.81 0.75 -0.95
N LEU A 127 21.14 1.89 -0.99
CA LEU A 127 20.09 2.18 -1.96
C LEU A 127 20.73 2.56 -3.29
N ARG A 128 20.35 1.88 -4.36
CA ARG A 128 20.89 2.11 -5.71
C ARG A 128 19.77 2.55 -6.64
N GLY A 129 20.08 3.50 -7.50
CA GLY A 129 19.29 3.95 -8.63
C GLY A 129 20.25 4.23 -9.79
N ASP A 130 19.73 4.70 -10.91
CA ASP A 130 20.51 4.91 -12.14
C ASP A 130 21.75 5.79 -11.91
N ASN A 131 21.63 6.80 -11.05
CA ASN A 131 22.67 7.82 -10.83
C ASN A 131 23.13 7.93 -9.38
N TYR A 132 22.79 6.98 -8.50
CA TYR A 132 23.21 7.04 -7.11
C TYR A 132 23.42 5.67 -6.47
N ALA A 133 24.30 5.65 -5.47
CA ALA A 133 24.50 4.55 -4.54
C ALA A 133 24.65 5.15 -3.14
N THR A 134 23.59 5.16 -2.35
CA THR A 134 23.54 5.83 -1.05
C THR A 134 23.45 4.82 0.07
N PRO A 135 24.45 4.72 0.95
CA PRO A 135 24.35 3.91 2.15
C PRO A 135 23.36 4.54 3.13
N VAL A 136 22.49 3.73 3.69
CA VAL A 136 21.47 4.13 4.67
C VAL A 136 21.45 3.17 5.85
N ASN A 137 21.04 3.68 7.01
CA ASN A 137 20.83 2.89 8.21
C ASN A 137 19.35 2.72 8.50
N ASN A 138 19.03 1.65 9.23
CA ASN A 138 17.69 1.35 9.72
C ASN A 138 16.69 1.24 8.57
N TRP A 139 17.05 0.46 7.57
CA TRP A 139 16.20 0.23 6.38
C TRP A 139 15.00 -0.64 6.74
N VAL A 140 13.80 -0.14 6.49
CA VAL A 140 12.54 -0.88 6.61
C VAL A 140 11.82 -0.80 5.27
N ARG A 141 11.85 -1.88 4.49
CA ARG A 141 11.24 -1.91 3.15
C ARG A 141 9.73 -2.05 3.23
N ILE A 142 9.02 -1.20 2.50
CA ILE A 142 7.56 -1.24 2.36
C ILE A 142 7.14 -1.79 1.00
N MET A 143 7.82 -1.39 -0.08
CA MET A 143 7.48 -1.80 -1.44
C MET A 143 8.65 -2.50 -2.12
N TRP A 144 8.38 -3.54 -2.90
CA TRP A 144 9.41 -4.22 -3.68
C TRP A 144 10.09 -3.31 -4.70
N THR A 145 9.42 -2.26 -5.15
CA THR A 145 9.98 -1.22 -6.03
C THR A 145 11.05 -0.34 -5.37
N GLY A 146 11.38 -0.57 -4.09
CA GLY A 146 12.48 0.12 -3.42
C GLY A 146 12.05 1.25 -2.48
N THR A 147 10.76 1.38 -2.17
CA THR A 147 10.28 2.35 -1.18
C THR A 147 10.35 1.76 0.23
N GLY A 148 10.84 2.53 1.18
CA GLY A 148 10.91 2.17 2.59
C GLY A 148 11.28 3.35 3.49
N PHE A 149 11.35 3.09 4.79
CA PHE A 149 11.91 4.01 5.77
C PHE A 149 13.43 3.86 5.85
N HIS A 150 14.12 4.94 6.10
CA HIS A 150 15.55 4.94 6.42
C HIS A 150 16.01 6.25 7.04
N GLY A 151 17.15 6.21 7.75
CA GLY A 151 17.82 7.41 8.21
C GLY A 151 18.37 8.24 7.05
N ALA A 152 18.16 9.54 7.12
CA ALA A 152 18.62 10.51 6.12
C ALA A 152 19.31 11.71 6.79
N PRO A 153 20.56 11.54 7.26
CA PRO A 153 21.29 12.58 7.97
C PRO A 153 21.58 13.84 7.11
N TRP A 154 21.53 13.72 5.78
CA TRP A 154 21.73 14.81 4.84
C TRP A 154 20.53 15.75 4.70
N GLN A 155 19.38 15.42 5.32
CA GLN A 155 18.20 16.28 5.27
C GLN A 155 18.30 17.40 6.34
N PRO A 156 17.80 18.60 6.05
CA PRO A 156 17.86 19.73 6.96
C PRO A 156 16.79 19.65 8.07
N TRP A 157 16.91 18.68 8.98
CA TRP A 157 15.92 18.38 10.03
C TRP A 157 15.60 19.55 10.95
N SER A 158 16.56 20.47 11.17
CA SER A 158 16.34 21.71 11.94
C SER A 158 15.39 22.68 11.24
N ARG A 159 15.32 22.63 9.91
CA ARG A 159 14.44 23.46 9.07
C ARG A 159 13.27 22.68 8.48
N TRP A 160 12.91 21.56 9.11
CA TRP A 160 11.83 20.74 8.62
C TRP A 160 10.51 21.52 8.58
N SER A 161 9.75 21.34 7.51
CA SER A 161 8.38 21.78 7.36
C SER A 161 7.56 20.73 6.60
N LYS A 162 6.25 20.76 6.74
CA LYS A 162 5.34 19.83 6.02
C LYS A 162 5.37 19.99 4.49
N THR A 163 6.02 21.04 3.97
CA THR A 163 6.16 21.31 2.53
C THR A 163 7.55 21.02 2.00
N LEU A 164 8.51 20.68 2.89
CA LEU A 164 9.91 20.47 2.52
C LEU A 164 10.10 19.36 1.47
N TYR A 165 9.24 18.33 1.47
CA TYR A 165 9.29 17.25 0.49
C TYR A 165 9.10 17.72 -0.96
N ARG A 166 8.49 18.89 -1.20
CA ARG A 166 8.32 19.46 -2.54
C ARG A 166 9.65 19.84 -3.20
N SER A 167 10.61 20.29 -2.40
CA SER A 167 11.96 20.67 -2.87
C SER A 167 13.01 19.59 -2.57
N ARG A 168 12.95 18.98 -1.38
CA ARG A 168 13.95 18.03 -0.86
C ARG A 168 13.43 16.59 -0.77
N GLY A 169 12.29 16.29 -1.40
CA GLY A 169 11.70 14.95 -1.40
C GLY A 169 12.59 13.90 -2.06
N SER A 170 12.45 12.69 -1.59
CA SER A 170 13.16 11.50 -2.07
C SER A 170 12.65 11.02 -3.43
N HIS A 171 13.08 9.83 -3.85
CA HIS A 171 12.53 9.08 -4.99
C HIS A 171 11.39 8.12 -4.59
N GLY A 172 10.69 8.43 -3.49
CA GLY A 172 9.56 7.67 -2.99
C GLY A 172 9.75 7.18 -1.56
N CYS A 173 10.98 7.08 -1.06
CA CYS A 173 11.28 6.69 0.31
C CYS A 173 10.78 7.70 1.35
N LEU A 174 10.62 7.23 2.56
CA LEU A 174 10.26 8.01 3.74
C LEU A 174 11.54 8.29 4.53
N ASN A 175 12.13 9.45 4.26
CA ASN A 175 13.33 9.91 4.95
C ASN A 175 12.99 10.27 6.38
N LEU A 176 13.77 9.79 7.33
CA LEU A 176 13.65 10.03 8.76
C LEU A 176 14.94 10.63 9.31
N SER A 177 14.86 11.33 10.44
CA SER A 177 16.06 11.67 11.18
C SER A 177 16.78 10.39 11.62
N PRO A 178 18.10 10.40 11.86
CA PRO A 178 18.82 9.21 12.32
C PRO A 178 18.21 8.59 13.59
N SER A 179 17.81 9.39 14.55
CA SER A 179 17.17 8.93 15.79
C SER A 179 15.77 8.35 15.54
N ASP A 180 14.94 9.03 14.71
CA ASP A 180 13.59 8.57 14.41
C ASP A 180 13.62 7.27 13.60
N SER A 181 14.58 7.13 12.66
CA SER A 181 14.74 5.91 11.87
C SER A 181 15.08 4.69 12.75
N LYS A 182 15.89 4.89 13.77
CA LYS A 182 16.20 3.83 14.75
C LYS A 182 14.95 3.42 15.53
N LYS A 183 14.13 4.38 15.96
CA LYS A 183 12.88 4.12 16.66
C LYS A 183 11.85 3.39 15.78
N ILE A 184 11.68 3.81 14.52
CA ILE A 184 10.82 3.10 13.57
C ILE A 184 11.32 1.66 13.36
N TYR A 185 12.62 1.48 13.17
CA TYR A 185 13.23 0.16 13.00
C TYR A 185 12.97 -0.76 14.20
N ASP A 186 13.10 -0.24 15.42
CA ASP A 186 12.94 -1.02 16.65
C ASP A 186 11.47 -1.37 16.96
N LEU A 187 10.54 -0.49 16.62
CA LEU A 187 9.13 -0.64 16.96
C LEU A 187 8.34 -1.43 15.92
N THR A 188 8.78 -1.43 14.66
CA THR A 188 8.06 -2.10 13.57
C THR A 188 8.56 -3.52 13.35
N LYS A 189 7.71 -4.38 12.77
CA LYS A 189 8.04 -5.80 12.55
C LYS A 189 7.86 -6.19 11.08
N TYR A 190 8.59 -7.21 10.67
CA TYR A 190 8.37 -7.86 9.37
C TYR A 190 6.90 -8.32 9.24
N ARG A 191 6.30 -8.05 8.09
CA ARG A 191 4.87 -8.29 7.77
C ARG A 191 3.85 -7.41 8.49
N GLU A 192 4.27 -6.46 9.30
CA GLU A 192 3.37 -5.48 9.89
C GLU A 192 2.75 -4.57 8.82
N MET A 193 1.50 -4.19 9.04
CA MET A 193 0.76 -3.34 8.10
C MET A 193 1.28 -1.91 8.07
N VAL A 194 1.26 -1.32 6.88
CA VAL A 194 1.64 0.07 6.63
C VAL A 194 0.57 0.73 5.76
N PHE A 195 -0.05 1.76 6.29
CA PHE A 195 -1.01 2.58 5.55
C PHE A 195 -0.38 3.91 5.16
N ILE A 196 -0.44 4.24 3.87
CA ILE A 196 0.06 5.52 3.32
C ILE A 196 -1.12 6.25 2.70
N HIS A 197 -1.38 7.47 3.16
CA HIS A 197 -2.48 8.30 2.68
C HIS A 197 -2.08 9.78 2.62
N TYR A 198 -2.95 10.59 2.02
CA TYR A 198 -2.88 12.05 2.04
C TYR A 198 -3.75 12.63 3.14
#